data_d93c8a89ef3ece40bbc50f5cf6b57779
#
_entry.id   d93c8a89ef3ece40bbc50f5cf6b57779
#
_cell.length_a   1.000
_cell.length_b   1.000
_cell.length_c   1.000
_cell.angle_alpha   90.00
_cell.angle_beta   90.00
_cell.angle_gamma   90.00
#
_symmetry.space_group_name_H-M   'P 1'
#
loop_
_entity.id
_entity.type
_entity.pdbx_description
1 polymer ?
#
loop_
_entity_poly.entity_id
_entity_poly.type
_entity_poly.pdbx_seq_one_letter_code
_entity_poly.pdbx_strand_id
1 'polypeptide(L)'
;MLMFGRRRLMGFAMAFATLVPFAARADDADQAEKFIGKLLKDLSAVVNDGKPVDAQKAAMRQIVFEAVDVDGVARFCLGRFWRTATPQQQKEYTEIFRNVMVSNITSKVGEYQGVSFAMGKAQARAEEIAVGSIVNRPGNAPNKVDWLVAIAAGKPKVVDVIAEGTSLRLTQRSDYGAFLARNNNDVQALIDALKKQALAAN
;
A
#
# COMPACT_ATOMS: atom_id res chain seq x y z
N MET A 1 -11.45 69.77 28.10
CA MET A 1 -10.65 69.28 26.98
C MET A 1 -10.05 67.94 27.41
N LEU A 2 -10.79 66.87 27.16
CA LEU A 2 -10.45 65.51 27.63
C LEU A 2 -10.02 64.64 26.44
N MET A 3 -8.76 64.14 26.50
CA MET A 3 -8.21 63.22 25.55
C MET A 3 -8.58 61.79 25.90
N PHE A 4 -9.34 61.10 25.04
CA PHE A 4 -9.62 59.67 25.15
C PHE A 4 -8.51 58.84 24.46
N GLY A 5 -7.76 58.08 25.27
CA GLY A 5 -6.74 57.15 24.81
C GLY A 5 -7.37 55.86 24.29
N ARG A 6 -7.07 55.49 23.04
CA ARG A 6 -7.46 54.23 22.39
C ARG A 6 -6.55 53.08 22.88
N ARG A 7 -7.10 52.26 23.78
CA ARG A 7 -6.48 50.96 24.14
C ARG A 7 -6.62 49.96 22.97
N ARG A 8 -5.50 49.63 22.34
CA ARG A 8 -5.43 48.49 21.40
C ARG A 8 -5.36 47.19 22.19
N LEU A 9 -6.43 46.38 22.13
CA LEU A 9 -6.40 44.98 22.57
C LEU A 9 -5.63 44.16 21.49
N MET A 10 -4.42 43.71 21.82
CA MET A 10 -3.74 42.68 21.10
C MET A 10 -4.33 41.33 21.48
N GLY A 11 -5.11 40.73 20.58
CA GLY A 11 -5.55 39.36 20.68
C GLY A 11 -4.40 38.40 20.46
N PHE A 12 -3.98 37.69 21.50
CA PHE A 12 -3.05 36.58 21.41
C PHE A 12 -3.78 35.38 20.82
N ALA A 13 -3.58 35.05 19.55
CA ALA A 13 -4.03 33.82 18.95
C ALA A 13 -3.11 32.68 19.47
N MET A 14 -3.59 31.92 20.45
CA MET A 14 -2.96 30.67 20.89
C MET A 14 -3.15 29.63 19.77
N ALA A 15 -2.09 29.35 19.02
CA ALA A 15 -2.03 28.19 18.14
C ALA A 15 -1.95 26.93 19.01
N PHE A 16 -3.06 26.20 19.11
CA PHE A 16 -3.07 24.84 19.67
C PHE A 16 -2.34 23.92 18.68
N ALA A 17 -1.04 23.71 18.88
CA ALA A 17 -0.32 22.61 18.27
C ALA A 17 -0.82 21.32 18.94
N THR A 18 -1.62 20.52 18.23
CA THR A 18 -2.03 19.18 18.68
C THR A 18 -0.78 18.29 18.72
N LEU A 19 -0.17 18.19 19.89
CA LEU A 19 0.84 17.19 20.19
C LEU A 19 0.15 15.82 20.12
N VAL A 20 0.32 15.08 19.03
CA VAL A 20 0.00 13.66 18.99
C VAL A 20 0.90 12.99 20.05
N PRO A 21 0.37 12.32 21.06
CA PRO A 21 1.18 11.77 22.14
C PRO A 21 2.14 10.71 21.59
N PHE A 22 3.39 10.79 21.98
CA PHE A 22 4.48 9.87 21.57
C PHE A 22 4.14 8.39 21.87
N ALA A 23 3.33 8.14 22.90
CA ALA A 23 2.84 6.81 23.28
C ALA A 23 1.95 6.15 22.19
N ALA A 24 1.08 6.91 21.51
CA ALA A 24 0.22 6.36 20.48
C ALA A 24 1.03 5.86 19.27
N ARG A 25 2.15 6.52 18.93
CA ARG A 25 3.03 6.09 17.84
C ARG A 25 3.85 4.84 18.18
N ALA A 26 4.17 4.59 19.44
CA ALA A 26 4.86 3.38 19.85
C ALA A 26 3.95 2.15 19.79
N ASP A 27 2.68 2.31 20.17
CA ASP A 27 1.65 1.26 20.08
C ASP A 27 1.35 0.90 18.62
N ASP A 28 1.24 1.90 17.75
CA ASP A 28 1.07 1.71 16.31
C ASP A 28 2.26 0.97 15.68
N ALA A 29 3.51 1.26 16.09
CA ALA A 29 4.70 0.58 15.60
C ALA A 29 4.71 -0.91 16.01
N ASP A 30 4.40 -1.21 17.26
CA ASP A 30 4.29 -2.60 17.76
C ASP A 30 3.17 -3.36 17.06
N GLN A 31 2.02 -2.71 16.84
CA GLN A 31 0.90 -3.28 16.09
C GLN A 31 1.30 -3.58 14.63
N ALA A 32 2.01 -2.69 13.96
CA ALA A 32 2.49 -2.89 12.60
C ALA A 32 3.52 -4.03 12.53
N GLU A 33 4.46 -4.12 13.47
CA GLU A 33 5.43 -5.24 13.53
C GLU A 33 4.73 -6.59 13.70
N LYS A 34 3.79 -6.71 14.63
CA LYS A 34 3.00 -7.93 14.85
C LYS A 34 2.20 -8.32 13.61
N PHE A 35 1.58 -7.32 12.97
CA PHE A 35 0.79 -7.52 11.76
C PHE A 35 1.66 -8.03 10.59
N ILE A 36 2.79 -7.38 10.31
CA ILE A 36 3.70 -7.81 9.24
C ILE A 36 4.36 -9.16 9.59
N GLY A 37 4.73 -9.39 10.85
CA GLY A 37 5.26 -10.69 11.28
C GLY A 37 4.29 -11.84 11.01
N LYS A 38 2.99 -11.64 11.32
CA LYS A 38 1.94 -12.60 10.98
C LYS A 38 1.81 -12.77 9.46
N LEU A 39 1.73 -11.66 8.72
CA LEU A 39 1.62 -11.68 7.26
C LEU A 39 2.75 -12.48 6.61
N LEU A 40 4.00 -12.21 6.98
CA LEU A 40 5.16 -12.91 6.40
C LEU A 40 5.19 -14.40 6.77
N LYS A 41 4.75 -14.75 7.98
CA LYS A 41 4.58 -16.15 8.40
C LYS A 41 3.52 -16.85 7.54
N ASP A 42 2.36 -16.22 7.32
CA ASP A 42 1.27 -16.78 6.53
C ASP A 42 1.69 -16.94 5.05
N LEU A 43 2.36 -15.92 4.47
CA LEU A 43 2.90 -15.98 3.11
C LEU A 43 3.93 -17.11 2.96
N SER A 44 4.88 -17.22 3.89
CA SER A 44 5.87 -18.29 3.88
C SER A 44 5.23 -19.67 4.00
N ALA A 45 4.22 -19.81 4.85
CA ALA A 45 3.50 -21.06 5.02
C ALA A 45 2.82 -21.51 3.72
N VAL A 46 2.16 -20.57 3.00
CA VAL A 46 1.46 -20.90 1.74
C VAL A 46 2.42 -21.37 0.67
N VAL A 47 3.56 -20.71 0.48
CA VAL A 47 4.50 -21.06 -0.61
C VAL A 47 5.33 -22.30 -0.30
N ASN A 48 5.40 -22.73 0.96
CA ASN A 48 6.17 -23.89 1.42
C ASN A 48 5.32 -25.09 1.85
N ASP A 49 3.98 -25.05 1.68
CA ASP A 49 3.07 -26.10 2.17
C ASP A 49 3.03 -27.36 1.29
N GLY A 50 3.71 -27.36 0.14
CA GLY A 50 3.77 -28.48 -0.80
C GLY A 50 2.46 -28.75 -1.55
N LYS A 51 1.45 -27.90 -1.41
CA LYS A 51 0.18 -28.03 -2.14
C LYS A 51 0.32 -27.68 -3.61
N PRO A 52 -0.65 -28.11 -4.45
CA PRO A 52 -0.70 -27.67 -5.85
C PRO A 52 -0.70 -26.15 -5.98
N VAL A 53 -0.04 -25.63 -7.03
CA VAL A 53 0.14 -24.18 -7.26
C VAL A 53 -1.19 -23.42 -7.26
N ASP A 54 -2.27 -24.00 -7.79
CA ASP A 54 -3.57 -23.32 -7.81
C ASP A 54 -4.18 -23.17 -6.40
N ALA A 55 -3.95 -24.13 -5.50
CA ALA A 55 -4.35 -24.02 -4.10
C ALA A 55 -3.51 -22.94 -3.38
N GLN A 56 -2.21 -22.86 -3.66
CA GLN A 56 -1.33 -21.80 -3.15
C GLN A 56 -1.78 -20.43 -3.65
N LYS A 57 -2.09 -20.28 -4.95
CA LYS A 57 -2.63 -19.03 -5.52
C LYS A 57 -3.94 -18.60 -4.83
N ALA A 58 -4.85 -19.52 -4.60
CA ALA A 58 -6.11 -19.23 -3.91
C ALA A 58 -5.89 -18.74 -2.48
N ALA A 59 -5.02 -19.42 -1.72
CA ALA A 59 -4.65 -18.99 -0.36
C ALA A 59 -3.94 -17.65 -0.34
N MET A 60 -2.99 -17.41 -1.25
CA MET A 60 -2.29 -16.13 -1.41
C MET A 60 -3.26 -14.98 -1.72
N ARG A 61 -4.24 -15.21 -2.61
CA ARG A 61 -5.29 -14.24 -2.94
C ARG A 61 -6.04 -13.80 -1.68
N GLN A 62 -6.42 -14.74 -0.82
CA GLN A 62 -7.12 -14.45 0.42
C GLN A 62 -6.27 -13.58 1.35
N ILE A 63 -5.00 -13.95 1.55
CA ILE A 63 -4.06 -13.18 2.38
C ILE A 63 -3.91 -11.74 1.86
N VAL A 64 -3.77 -11.56 0.54
CA VAL A 64 -3.64 -10.22 -0.07
C VAL A 64 -4.89 -9.37 0.19
N PHE A 65 -6.09 -9.91 0.00
CA PHE A 65 -7.32 -9.16 0.26
C PHE A 65 -7.53 -8.80 1.73
N GLU A 66 -7.07 -9.65 2.64
CA GLU A 66 -7.15 -9.38 4.07
C GLU A 66 -6.09 -8.37 4.53
N ALA A 67 -4.87 -8.44 3.99
CA ALA A 67 -3.74 -7.66 4.47
C ALA A 67 -3.57 -6.30 3.77
N VAL A 68 -3.92 -6.17 2.49
CA VAL A 68 -3.67 -4.96 1.70
C VAL A 68 -4.89 -4.05 1.64
N ASP A 69 -4.69 -2.74 1.73
CA ASP A 69 -5.70 -1.74 1.39
C ASP A 69 -5.77 -1.56 -0.14
N VAL A 70 -6.36 -2.54 -0.81
CA VAL A 70 -6.40 -2.58 -2.28
C VAL A 70 -7.09 -1.35 -2.86
N ASP A 71 -8.17 -0.90 -2.25
CA ASP A 71 -8.98 0.22 -2.75
C ASP A 71 -8.24 1.56 -2.55
N GLY A 72 -7.58 1.73 -1.41
CA GLY A 72 -6.72 2.89 -1.15
C GLY A 72 -5.51 2.93 -2.10
N VAL A 73 -4.86 1.79 -2.34
CA VAL A 73 -3.74 1.68 -3.30
C VAL A 73 -4.21 1.95 -4.73
N ALA A 74 -5.35 1.40 -5.16
CA ALA A 74 -5.93 1.67 -6.47
C ALA A 74 -6.17 3.17 -6.67
N ARG A 75 -6.85 3.81 -5.72
CA ARG A 75 -7.10 5.25 -5.74
C ARG A 75 -5.81 6.06 -5.79
N PHE A 76 -4.80 5.68 -5.01
CA PHE A 76 -3.49 6.32 -5.01
C PHE A 76 -2.80 6.21 -6.38
N CYS A 77 -2.83 5.03 -7.02
CA CYS A 77 -2.21 4.78 -8.31
C CYS A 77 -2.89 5.56 -9.45
N LEU A 78 -4.21 5.71 -9.45
CA LEU A 78 -4.92 6.54 -10.44
C LEU A 78 -4.64 8.04 -10.23
N GLY A 79 -4.30 8.45 -9.00
CA GLY A 79 -3.82 9.78 -8.64
C GLY A 79 -4.83 10.88 -8.95
N ARG A 80 -4.38 11.93 -9.66
CA ARG A 80 -5.25 13.08 -10.01
C ARG A 80 -6.46 12.69 -10.85
N PHE A 81 -6.35 11.64 -11.64
CA PHE A 81 -7.40 11.18 -12.54
C PHE A 81 -8.58 10.55 -11.79
N TRP A 82 -8.39 10.14 -10.52
CA TRP A 82 -9.50 9.70 -9.67
C TRP A 82 -10.61 10.74 -9.57
N ARG A 83 -10.25 12.03 -9.48
CA ARG A 83 -11.22 13.13 -9.33
C ARG A 83 -11.96 13.46 -10.64
N THR A 84 -11.40 13.11 -11.78
CA THR A 84 -12.00 13.36 -13.10
C THR A 84 -12.75 12.13 -13.64
N ALA A 85 -12.47 10.95 -13.08
CA ALA A 85 -13.18 9.72 -13.41
C ALA A 85 -14.64 9.77 -12.91
N THR A 86 -15.55 9.27 -13.73
CA THR A 86 -16.96 9.11 -13.31
C THR A 86 -17.08 8.05 -12.21
N PRO A 87 -18.15 8.05 -11.39
CA PRO A 87 -18.37 7.02 -10.37
C PRO A 87 -18.37 5.59 -10.97
N GLN A 88 -18.88 5.42 -12.19
CA GLN A 88 -18.84 4.16 -12.92
C GLN A 88 -17.41 3.74 -13.24
N GLN A 89 -16.58 4.65 -13.75
CA GLN A 89 -15.18 4.38 -14.06
C GLN A 89 -14.36 4.11 -12.77
N GLN A 90 -14.61 4.84 -11.68
CA GLN A 90 -13.94 4.58 -10.39
C GLN A 90 -14.21 3.16 -9.90
N LYS A 91 -15.46 2.70 -9.96
CA LYS A 91 -15.86 1.35 -9.57
C LYS A 91 -15.18 0.31 -10.47
N GLU A 92 -15.31 0.45 -11.78
CA GLU A 92 -14.76 -0.48 -12.77
C GLU A 92 -13.23 -0.56 -12.70
N TYR A 93 -12.56 0.59 -12.57
CA TYR A 93 -11.11 0.66 -12.38
C TYR A 93 -10.69 -0.07 -11.10
N THR A 94 -11.37 0.16 -9.97
CA THR A 94 -11.01 -0.49 -8.69
C THR A 94 -11.17 -2.01 -8.78
N GLU A 95 -12.23 -2.50 -9.41
CA GLU A 95 -12.46 -3.92 -9.62
C GLU A 95 -11.37 -4.56 -10.51
N ILE A 96 -11.02 -3.94 -11.63
CA ILE A 96 -9.98 -4.48 -12.51
C ILE A 96 -8.58 -4.35 -11.91
N PHE A 97 -8.28 -3.25 -11.21
CA PHE A 97 -7.02 -3.07 -10.48
C PHE A 97 -6.81 -4.19 -9.46
N ARG A 98 -7.84 -4.53 -8.69
CA ARG A 98 -7.84 -5.63 -7.72
C ARG A 98 -7.46 -6.96 -8.37
N ASN A 99 -8.08 -7.26 -9.52
CA ASN A 99 -7.81 -8.50 -10.25
C ASN A 99 -6.38 -8.53 -10.79
N VAL A 100 -5.91 -7.45 -11.43
CA VAL A 100 -4.55 -7.34 -11.98
C VAL A 100 -3.51 -7.43 -10.87
N MET A 101 -3.69 -6.72 -9.76
CA MET A 101 -2.75 -6.75 -8.63
C MET A 101 -2.62 -8.16 -8.04
N VAL A 102 -3.74 -8.83 -7.78
CA VAL A 102 -3.72 -10.19 -7.24
C VAL A 102 -3.11 -11.16 -8.24
N SER A 103 -3.45 -11.05 -9.52
CA SER A 103 -2.86 -11.91 -10.56
C SER A 103 -1.34 -11.73 -10.65
N ASN A 104 -0.84 -10.49 -10.62
CA ASN A 104 0.60 -10.20 -10.63
C ASN A 104 1.33 -10.80 -9.41
N ILE A 105 0.71 -10.78 -8.23
CA ILE A 105 1.29 -11.37 -7.01
C ILE A 105 1.26 -12.89 -7.10
N THR A 106 0.15 -13.47 -7.50
CA THR A 106 -0.05 -14.93 -7.46
C THR A 106 0.60 -15.67 -8.62
N SER A 107 0.82 -15.02 -9.77
CA SER A 107 1.48 -15.64 -10.93
C SER A 107 2.89 -16.16 -10.63
N LYS A 108 3.57 -15.55 -9.64
CA LYS A 108 4.95 -15.88 -9.25
C LYS A 108 5.05 -16.77 -8.02
N VAL A 109 3.94 -17.29 -7.51
CA VAL A 109 3.92 -18.06 -6.25
C VAL A 109 4.92 -19.21 -6.25
N GLY A 110 5.08 -19.92 -7.38
CA GLY A 110 6.03 -21.01 -7.50
C GLY A 110 7.52 -20.59 -7.45
N GLU A 111 7.83 -19.33 -7.75
CA GLU A 111 9.20 -18.80 -7.67
C GLU A 111 9.66 -18.52 -6.23
N TYR A 112 8.73 -18.55 -5.27
CA TYR A 112 8.99 -18.27 -3.86
C TYR A 112 9.09 -19.53 -2.98
N GLN A 113 9.13 -20.71 -3.59
CA GLN A 113 9.35 -21.95 -2.83
C GLN A 113 10.69 -21.90 -2.07
N GLY A 114 10.66 -22.25 -0.79
CA GLY A 114 11.82 -22.16 0.09
C GLY A 114 12.12 -20.75 0.62
N VAL A 115 11.23 -19.76 0.36
CA VAL A 115 11.41 -18.41 0.88
C VAL A 115 11.39 -18.39 2.39
N SER A 116 12.25 -17.55 2.96
CA SER A 116 12.23 -17.18 4.38
C SER A 116 12.37 -15.68 4.54
N PHE A 117 11.89 -15.18 5.69
CA PHE A 117 11.90 -13.76 6.00
C PHE A 117 12.61 -13.53 7.34
N ALA A 118 13.53 -12.54 7.37
CA ALA A 118 14.07 -12.00 8.60
C ALA A 118 13.42 -10.64 8.86
N MET A 119 12.74 -10.51 10.00
CA MET A 119 12.06 -9.27 10.40
C MET A 119 13.06 -8.21 10.84
N GLY A 120 12.84 -6.98 10.42
CA GLY A 120 13.46 -5.77 10.95
C GLY A 120 12.53 -5.05 11.93
N LYS A 121 12.93 -3.84 12.33
CA LYS A 121 12.16 -2.99 13.24
C LYS A 121 11.20 -2.09 12.49
N ALA A 122 10.09 -1.72 13.14
CA ALA A 122 9.19 -0.69 12.67
C ALA A 122 9.80 0.70 12.86
N GLN A 123 9.54 1.59 11.91
CA GLN A 123 9.93 2.99 11.95
C GLN A 123 8.75 3.85 11.50
N ALA A 124 8.42 4.88 12.28
CA ALA A 124 7.40 5.85 11.88
C ALA A 124 7.87 6.63 10.64
N ARG A 125 6.98 6.76 9.65
CA ARG A 125 7.26 7.43 8.37
C ARG A 125 6.06 8.28 7.97
N ALA A 126 6.06 9.54 8.36
CA ALA A 126 4.91 10.45 8.25
C ALA A 126 3.64 9.86 8.91
N GLU A 127 2.61 9.55 8.15
CA GLU A 127 1.36 8.95 8.64
C GLU A 127 1.35 7.41 8.54
N GLU A 128 2.42 6.82 8.04
CA GLU A 128 2.57 5.38 7.83
C GLU A 128 3.69 4.82 8.72
N ILE A 129 3.73 3.52 8.87
CA ILE A 129 4.77 2.80 9.59
C ILE A 129 5.49 1.89 8.61
N ALA A 130 6.80 2.05 8.47
CA ALA A 130 7.64 1.17 7.69
C ALA A 130 8.16 0.03 8.55
N VAL A 131 7.83 -1.21 8.20
CA VAL A 131 8.37 -2.43 8.83
C VAL A 131 9.34 -3.06 7.86
N GLY A 132 10.63 -3.10 8.22
CA GLY A 132 11.67 -3.69 7.39
C GLY A 132 11.66 -5.22 7.43
N SER A 133 12.07 -5.85 6.34
CA SER A 133 12.38 -7.27 6.29
C SER A 133 13.48 -7.58 5.28
N ILE A 134 14.15 -8.72 5.46
CA ILE A 134 15.02 -9.32 4.45
C ILE A 134 14.32 -10.57 3.92
N VAL A 135 14.15 -10.61 2.62
CA VAL A 135 13.55 -11.75 1.91
C VAL A 135 14.69 -12.61 1.36
N ASN A 136 14.79 -13.86 1.85
CA ASN A 136 15.77 -14.82 1.39
C ASN A 136 15.08 -15.86 0.50
N ARG A 137 15.52 -15.98 -0.75
CA ARG A 137 15.07 -17.01 -1.70
C ARG A 137 16.24 -17.90 -2.07
N PRO A 138 16.08 -19.23 -2.14
CA PRO A 138 17.13 -20.14 -2.58
C PRO A 138 17.69 -19.72 -3.94
N GLY A 139 19.01 -19.66 -4.05
CA GLY A 139 19.68 -19.31 -5.31
C GLY A 139 19.68 -17.82 -5.67
N ASN A 140 19.13 -16.93 -4.82
CA ASN A 140 19.09 -15.49 -5.06
C ASN A 140 19.80 -14.73 -3.92
N ALA A 141 20.28 -13.53 -4.23
CA ALA A 141 20.76 -12.63 -3.19
C ALA A 141 19.59 -12.20 -2.27
N PRO A 142 19.84 -11.98 -0.96
CA PRO A 142 18.84 -11.45 -0.05
C PRO A 142 18.35 -10.07 -0.50
N ASN A 143 17.04 -9.86 -0.54
CA ASN A 143 16.44 -8.59 -0.92
C ASN A 143 15.89 -7.85 0.30
N LYS A 144 16.19 -6.56 0.41
CA LYS A 144 15.60 -5.68 1.43
C LYS A 144 14.21 -5.24 0.99
N VAL A 145 13.22 -5.41 1.88
CA VAL A 145 11.83 -5.01 1.65
C VAL A 145 11.33 -4.25 2.87
N ASP A 146 10.80 -3.05 2.65
CA ASP A 146 10.08 -2.27 3.65
C ASP A 146 8.57 -2.31 3.33
N TRP A 147 7.78 -2.71 4.32
CA TRP A 147 6.31 -2.79 4.23
C TRP A 147 5.73 -1.52 4.84
N LEU A 148 5.06 -0.71 4.06
CA LEU A 148 4.36 0.46 4.59
C LEU A 148 2.96 0.06 5.07
N VAL A 149 2.70 0.32 6.34
CA VAL A 149 1.45 0.01 7.02
C VAL A 149 0.75 1.30 7.41
N ALA A 150 -0.51 1.43 7.03
CA ALA A 150 -1.42 2.43 7.58
C ALA A 150 -2.34 1.76 8.60
N ILE A 151 -2.62 2.47 9.71
CA ILE A 151 -3.55 2.02 10.73
C ILE A 151 -4.77 2.93 10.70
N ALA A 152 -5.90 2.38 10.25
CA ALA A 152 -7.18 3.09 10.20
C ALA A 152 -8.17 2.45 11.16
N ALA A 153 -8.70 3.20 12.12
CA ALA A 153 -9.60 2.70 13.16
C ALA A 153 -9.06 1.44 13.88
N GLY A 154 -7.76 1.43 14.19
CA GLY A 154 -7.09 0.31 14.87
C GLY A 154 -6.86 -0.94 13.99
N LYS A 155 -7.09 -0.85 12.68
CA LYS A 155 -6.89 -1.95 11.73
C LYS A 155 -5.68 -1.68 10.84
N PRO A 156 -4.57 -2.42 10.99
CA PRO A 156 -3.41 -2.28 10.13
C PRO A 156 -3.69 -2.86 8.74
N LYS A 157 -3.21 -2.16 7.70
CA LYS A 157 -3.24 -2.60 6.30
C LYS A 157 -1.95 -2.21 5.62
N VAL A 158 -1.43 -3.08 4.75
CA VAL A 158 -0.33 -2.74 3.86
C VAL A 158 -0.85 -1.76 2.80
N VAL A 159 -0.16 -0.64 2.65
CA VAL A 159 -0.48 0.41 1.66
C VAL A 159 0.61 0.59 0.61
N ASP A 160 1.81 0.05 0.85
CA ASP A 160 2.91 0.01 -0.11
C ASP A 160 3.93 -1.08 0.24
N VAL A 161 4.70 -1.48 -0.73
CA VAL A 161 5.89 -2.31 -0.58
C VAL A 161 7.06 -1.60 -1.27
N ILE A 162 8.14 -1.38 -0.54
CA ILE A 162 9.37 -0.80 -1.07
C ILE A 162 10.41 -1.91 -1.17
N ALA A 163 10.69 -2.35 -2.39
CA ALA A 163 11.70 -3.37 -2.67
C ALA A 163 12.97 -2.70 -3.21
N GLU A 164 14.11 -2.97 -2.58
CA GLU A 164 15.41 -2.36 -2.96
C GLU A 164 15.33 -0.84 -3.11
N GLY A 165 14.61 -0.16 -2.23
CA GLY A 165 14.41 1.29 -2.25
C GLY A 165 13.36 1.81 -3.25
N THR A 166 12.73 0.94 -4.04
CA THR A 166 11.72 1.31 -5.03
C THR A 166 10.31 1.03 -4.51
N SER A 167 9.48 2.07 -4.39
CA SER A 167 8.06 1.97 -4.01
C SER A 167 7.23 1.41 -5.16
N LEU A 168 6.53 0.31 -4.91
CA LEU A 168 5.69 -0.33 -5.94
C LEU A 168 4.47 0.53 -6.30
N ARG A 169 3.81 1.14 -5.30
CA ARG A 169 2.65 2.00 -5.57
C ARG A 169 3.03 3.29 -6.32
N LEU A 170 4.21 3.87 -6.05
CA LEU A 170 4.70 5.06 -6.76
C LEU A 170 5.06 4.72 -8.21
N THR A 171 5.74 3.59 -8.43
CA THR A 171 6.04 3.10 -9.77
C THR A 171 4.75 2.87 -10.56
N GLN A 172 3.78 2.16 -9.98
CA GLN A 172 2.50 1.91 -10.63
C GLN A 172 1.74 3.22 -10.95
N ARG A 173 1.77 4.19 -10.03
CA ARG A 173 1.19 5.51 -10.27
C ARG A 173 1.87 6.24 -11.43
N SER A 174 3.19 6.17 -11.52
CA SER A 174 3.98 6.75 -12.60
C SER A 174 3.61 6.12 -13.95
N ASP A 175 3.51 4.80 -14.00
CA ASP A 175 3.18 4.04 -15.21
C ASP A 175 1.77 4.36 -15.71
N TYR A 176 0.79 4.42 -14.80
CA TYR A 176 -0.58 4.80 -15.16
C TYR A 176 -0.66 6.26 -15.60
N GLY A 177 0.07 7.16 -14.92
CA GLY A 177 0.16 8.56 -15.34
C GLY A 177 0.75 8.72 -16.73
N ALA A 178 1.82 7.99 -17.04
CA ALA A 178 2.46 7.98 -18.37
C ALA A 178 1.54 7.37 -19.44
N PHE A 179 0.83 6.29 -19.11
CA PHE A 179 -0.17 5.69 -20.01
C PHE A 179 -1.29 6.68 -20.34
N LEU A 180 -1.88 7.30 -19.32
CA LEU A 180 -2.97 8.26 -19.46
C LEU A 180 -2.54 9.47 -20.27
N ALA A 181 -1.34 10.00 -20.04
CA ALA A 181 -0.80 11.13 -20.81
C ALA A 181 -0.72 10.83 -22.32
N ARG A 182 -0.36 9.59 -22.69
CA ARG A 182 -0.31 9.14 -24.10
C ARG A 182 -1.68 8.81 -24.71
N ASN A 183 -2.72 8.69 -23.88
CA ASN A 183 -4.07 8.34 -24.29
C ASN A 183 -5.08 9.46 -23.95
N ASN A 184 -4.74 10.73 -24.20
CA ASN A 184 -5.60 11.91 -23.99
C ASN A 184 -6.18 12.04 -22.57
N ASN A 185 -5.50 11.48 -21.56
CA ASN A 185 -5.97 11.38 -20.17
C ASN A 185 -7.29 10.60 -20.01
N ASP A 186 -7.59 9.72 -20.94
CA ASP A 186 -8.80 8.91 -20.94
C ASP A 186 -8.68 7.74 -19.95
N VAL A 187 -9.45 7.81 -18.86
CA VAL A 187 -9.51 6.76 -17.82
C VAL A 187 -10.09 5.47 -18.38
N GLN A 188 -11.02 5.54 -19.37
CA GLN A 188 -11.58 4.34 -19.95
C GLN A 188 -10.53 3.54 -20.74
N ALA A 189 -9.64 4.23 -21.46
CA ALA A 189 -8.52 3.58 -22.16
C ALA A 189 -7.62 2.80 -21.18
N LEU A 190 -7.36 3.34 -19.97
CA LEU A 190 -6.61 2.61 -18.94
C LEU A 190 -7.38 1.37 -18.43
N ILE A 191 -8.66 1.50 -18.14
CA ILE A 191 -9.52 0.38 -17.71
C ILE A 191 -9.49 -0.74 -18.75
N ASP A 192 -9.63 -0.40 -20.05
CA ASP A 192 -9.63 -1.39 -21.12
C ASP A 192 -8.27 -2.07 -21.30
N ALA A 193 -7.16 -1.33 -21.10
CA ALA A 193 -5.82 -1.90 -21.09
C ALA A 193 -5.63 -2.88 -19.94
N LEU A 194 -6.11 -2.54 -18.73
CA LEU A 194 -6.04 -3.42 -17.56
C LEU A 194 -6.89 -4.68 -17.72
N LYS A 195 -8.08 -4.58 -18.36
CA LYS A 195 -8.89 -5.75 -18.71
C LYS A 195 -8.14 -6.71 -19.62
N LYS A 196 -7.48 -6.19 -20.66
CA LYS A 196 -6.64 -7.01 -21.56
C LYS A 196 -5.50 -7.69 -20.80
N GLN A 197 -4.84 -6.96 -19.89
CA GLN A 197 -3.79 -7.52 -19.04
C GLN A 197 -4.32 -8.65 -18.15
N ALA A 198 -5.47 -8.47 -17.50
CA ALA A 198 -6.09 -9.47 -16.65
C ALA A 198 -6.45 -10.76 -17.40
N LEU A 199 -6.92 -10.64 -18.66
CA LEU A 199 -7.23 -11.79 -19.51
C LEU A 199 -5.98 -12.56 -19.97
N ALA A 200 -4.86 -11.85 -20.17
CA ALA A 200 -3.61 -12.48 -20.61
C ALA A 200 -2.86 -13.20 -19.46
N ALA A 201 -3.23 -12.93 -18.21
CA ALA A 201 -2.58 -13.49 -17.02
C ALA A 201 -3.32 -14.72 -16.43
N ASN A 202 -4.48 -15.08 -16.98
CA ASN A 202 -5.26 -16.29 -16.64
C ASN A 202 -5.03 -17.38 -17.67
#